data_98d52c18daff8a87b85e5bcdc00f2ae5
#
_entry.id   98d52c18daff8a87b85e5bcdc00f2ae5
#
_cell.length_a   1.000
_cell.length_b   1.000
_cell.length_c   1.000
_cell.angle_alpha   90.00
_cell.angle_beta   90.00
_cell.angle_gamma   90.00
#
_symmetry.space_group_name_H-M   'P 1'
#
loop_
_entity.id
_entity.type
_entity.pdbx_description
1 polymer ?
#
loop_
_entity_poly.entity_id
_entity_poly.type
_entity_poly.pdbx_seq_one_letter_code
_entity_poly.pdbx_strand_id
1 'polypeptide(L)'
;MSKYDDIPSWACPDVIDFNSAENVNEILKQNGYTNPPYKLGTNVTTIELTEDTTFVRVYTENITSAKGQWVMNYEEIQGLSSKQIKDKFALPYEPTHICDVELPAGTEVRFGIANEVPEWGLGVGLQFDLMGQYFNSFGNFRPL
;
A
#
# COMPACT_ATOMS: atom_id res chain seq x y z
N MET A 1 3.61 -21.56 -11.31
CA MET A 1 3.79 -20.71 -10.14
C MET A 1 2.71 -20.98 -9.11
N SER A 2 3.10 -21.01 -7.86
CA SER A 2 2.15 -21.10 -6.76
C SER A 2 1.36 -19.81 -6.64
N LYS A 3 0.07 -19.90 -6.29
CA LYS A 3 -0.76 -18.75 -6.02
C LYS A 3 -0.29 -17.92 -4.81
N TYR A 4 0.68 -18.44 -4.03
CA TYR A 4 1.23 -17.77 -2.86
C TYR A 4 2.55 -17.04 -3.14
N ASP A 5 3.05 -17.06 -4.37
CA ASP A 5 4.36 -16.48 -4.71
C ASP A 5 4.42 -14.97 -4.49
N ASP A 6 3.26 -14.28 -4.60
CA ASP A 6 3.17 -12.84 -4.42
C ASP A 6 2.90 -12.42 -2.98
N ILE A 7 2.84 -13.36 -2.05
CA ILE A 7 2.59 -13.07 -0.64
C ILE A 7 3.92 -12.80 0.06
N PRO A 8 4.08 -11.63 0.72
CA PRO A 8 5.30 -11.35 1.46
C PRO A 8 5.57 -12.41 2.52
N SER A 9 6.82 -12.77 2.74
CA SER A 9 7.21 -13.83 3.66
C SER A 9 6.85 -13.55 5.13
N TRP A 10 6.69 -12.26 5.49
CA TRP A 10 6.29 -11.86 6.84
C TRP A 10 4.77 -11.92 7.05
N ALA A 11 4.00 -11.99 5.99
CA ALA A 11 2.54 -12.13 6.07
C ALA A 11 2.21 -13.61 6.08
N CYS A 12 1.74 -14.11 7.20
CA CYS A 12 1.27 -15.49 7.26
C CYS A 12 0.11 -15.67 6.29
N PRO A 13 0.04 -16.83 5.60
CA PRO A 13 -0.82 -16.98 4.41
C PRO A 13 -2.29 -17.29 4.72
N ASP A 14 -2.96 -16.51 5.55
CA ASP A 14 -4.40 -16.56 5.65
C ASP A 14 -5.00 -15.77 4.50
N VAL A 15 -4.85 -16.30 3.30
CA VAL A 15 -5.35 -15.69 2.09
C VAL A 15 -6.85 -15.86 2.02
N ILE A 16 -7.57 -14.73 1.89
CA ILE A 16 -9.03 -14.72 1.79
C ILE A 16 -9.46 -14.72 0.33
N ASP A 17 -8.78 -13.95 -0.52
CA ASP A 17 -9.19 -13.77 -1.90
C ASP A 17 -8.03 -13.38 -2.80
N PHE A 18 -8.12 -13.78 -4.07
CA PHE A 18 -7.27 -13.30 -5.16
C PHE A 18 -8.17 -12.67 -6.21
N ASN A 19 -7.80 -11.51 -6.69
CA ASN A 19 -8.54 -10.84 -7.75
C ASN A 19 -7.54 -10.23 -8.75
N SER A 20 -8.00 -10.00 -9.99
CA SER A 20 -7.14 -9.33 -10.96
C SER A 20 -6.99 -7.86 -10.61
N ALA A 21 -5.84 -7.28 -10.95
CA ALA A 21 -5.63 -5.84 -10.80
C ALA A 21 -6.67 -5.05 -11.59
N GLU A 22 -7.07 -5.54 -12.76
CA GLU A 22 -8.10 -4.90 -13.60
C GLU A 22 -9.41 -4.75 -12.85
N ASN A 23 -9.87 -5.81 -12.19
CA ASN A 23 -11.12 -5.80 -11.44
C ASN A 23 -11.04 -4.88 -10.23
N VAL A 24 -9.95 -4.94 -9.47
CA VAL A 24 -9.78 -4.09 -8.29
C VAL A 24 -9.66 -2.62 -8.68
N ASN A 25 -8.93 -2.32 -9.75
CA ASN A 25 -8.80 -0.96 -10.26
C ASN A 25 -10.14 -0.38 -10.69
N GLU A 26 -11.02 -1.20 -11.27
CA GLU A 26 -12.36 -0.75 -11.64
C GLU A 26 -13.19 -0.38 -10.41
N ILE A 27 -13.10 -1.15 -9.33
CA ILE A 27 -13.74 -0.83 -8.06
C ILE A 27 -13.20 0.49 -7.50
N LEU A 28 -11.89 0.65 -7.51
CA LEU A 28 -11.23 1.86 -7.00
C LEU A 28 -11.57 3.08 -7.85
N LYS A 29 -11.71 2.92 -9.16
CA LYS A 29 -12.12 3.99 -10.06
C LYS A 29 -13.51 4.51 -9.68
N GLN A 30 -14.43 3.62 -9.34
CA GLN A 30 -15.77 4.00 -8.88
C GLN A 30 -15.73 4.74 -7.53
N ASN A 31 -14.67 4.54 -6.75
CA ASN A 31 -14.44 5.22 -5.48
C ASN A 31 -13.61 6.50 -5.61
N GLY A 32 -13.36 6.97 -6.82
CA GLY A 32 -12.70 8.25 -7.07
C GLY A 32 -11.22 8.19 -7.48
N TYR A 33 -10.64 6.99 -7.62
CA TYR A 33 -9.26 6.85 -8.07
C TYR A 33 -9.19 6.88 -9.59
N THR A 34 -8.81 8.01 -10.16
CA THR A 34 -8.77 8.21 -11.62
C THR A 34 -7.60 7.49 -12.28
N ASN A 35 -6.47 7.33 -11.57
CA ASN A 35 -5.33 6.56 -12.05
C ASN A 35 -5.39 5.16 -11.46
N PRO A 36 -5.26 4.09 -12.29
CA PRO A 36 -5.30 2.73 -11.77
C PRO A 36 -4.18 2.47 -10.76
N PRO A 37 -4.48 2.17 -9.49
CA PRO A 37 -3.43 2.03 -8.47
C PRO A 37 -2.59 0.77 -8.60
N TYR A 38 -3.17 -0.32 -9.09
CA TYR A 38 -2.47 -1.61 -9.18
C TYR A 38 -2.03 -1.92 -10.61
N LYS A 39 -0.86 -2.53 -10.73
CA LYS A 39 -0.26 -2.86 -12.02
C LYS A 39 -1.12 -3.86 -12.77
N LEU A 40 -1.46 -3.51 -14.02
CA LEU A 40 -2.25 -4.38 -14.91
C LEU A 40 -1.52 -5.68 -15.18
N GLY A 41 -2.28 -6.77 -15.30
CA GLY A 41 -1.73 -8.10 -15.54
C GLY A 41 -1.20 -8.79 -14.28
N THR A 42 -1.38 -8.20 -13.11
CA THR A 42 -0.98 -8.79 -11.83
C THR A 42 -2.20 -9.14 -10.99
N ASN A 43 -1.99 -9.90 -9.92
CA ASN A 43 -3.03 -10.22 -8.96
C ASN A 43 -2.95 -9.30 -7.76
N VAL A 44 -4.11 -8.98 -7.21
CA VAL A 44 -4.26 -8.28 -5.93
C VAL A 44 -4.80 -9.29 -4.93
N THR A 45 -4.15 -9.41 -3.80
CA THR A 45 -4.43 -10.43 -2.80
C THR A 45 -5.02 -9.80 -1.54
N THR A 46 -6.11 -10.36 -1.04
CA THR A 46 -6.69 -10.00 0.25
C THR A 46 -6.27 -11.04 1.27
N ILE A 47 -5.71 -10.59 2.38
CA ILE A 47 -5.27 -11.46 3.47
C ILE A 47 -5.87 -11.01 4.79
N GLU A 48 -5.97 -11.95 5.73
CA GLU A 48 -6.24 -11.65 7.12
C GLU A 48 -4.94 -11.76 7.90
N LEU A 49 -4.60 -10.73 8.65
CA LEU A 49 -3.38 -10.72 9.47
C LEU A 49 -3.53 -11.74 10.61
N THR A 50 -2.54 -12.61 10.78
CA THR A 50 -2.55 -13.63 11.83
C THR A 50 -1.92 -13.13 13.13
N GLU A 51 -1.21 -12.01 13.08
CA GLU A 51 -0.61 -11.37 14.25
C GLU A 51 -0.66 -9.85 14.08
N ASP A 52 -0.45 -9.14 15.18
CA ASP A 52 -0.34 -7.69 15.13
C ASP A 52 0.83 -7.30 14.23
N THR A 53 0.57 -6.41 13.28
CA THR A 53 1.55 -6.03 12.25
C THR A 53 1.65 -4.52 12.16
N THR A 54 2.87 -4.01 12.09
CA THR A 54 3.12 -2.58 11.93
C THR A 54 3.52 -2.29 10.49
N PHE A 55 2.72 -1.48 9.82
CA PHE A 55 3.03 -0.91 8.51
C PHE A 55 3.48 0.52 8.68
N VAL A 56 3.90 1.14 7.59
CA VAL A 56 4.17 2.57 7.57
C VAL A 56 3.34 3.24 6.49
N ARG A 57 3.11 4.52 6.66
CA ARG A 57 2.52 5.37 5.64
C ARG A 57 3.41 6.58 5.45
N VAL A 58 3.68 6.92 4.20
CA VAL A 58 4.39 8.15 3.84
C VAL A 58 3.39 9.17 3.33
N TYR A 59 3.63 10.44 3.63
CA TYR A 59 2.74 11.51 3.22
C TYR A 59 3.51 12.82 3.05
N THR A 60 2.91 13.77 2.38
CA THR A 60 3.49 15.10 2.18
C THR A 60 2.74 16.06 3.09
N GLU A 61 3.43 16.60 4.09
CA GLU A 61 2.82 17.47 5.09
C GLU A 61 2.09 18.65 4.45
N ASN A 62 0.88 18.93 4.93
CA ASN A 62 0.02 20.01 4.45
C ASN A 62 -0.53 19.84 3.02
N ILE A 63 -0.20 18.73 2.34
CA ILE A 63 -0.70 18.46 0.98
C ILE A 63 -1.51 17.17 0.97
N THR A 64 -0.97 16.08 1.52
CA THR A 64 -1.68 14.81 1.62
C THR A 64 -1.97 14.48 3.08
N SER A 65 -2.99 13.66 3.31
CA SER A 65 -3.39 13.29 4.67
C SER A 65 -2.36 12.37 5.33
N ALA A 66 -2.05 12.64 6.61
CA ALA A 66 -1.22 11.75 7.40
C ALA A 66 -1.91 10.39 7.63
N LYS A 67 -3.24 10.38 7.68
CA LYS A 67 -4.02 9.16 7.79
C LYS A 67 -4.70 8.90 6.45
N GLY A 68 -4.56 7.70 5.93
CA GLY A 68 -5.13 7.36 4.63
C GLY A 68 -5.13 5.86 4.41
N GLN A 69 -5.61 5.44 3.23
CA GLN A 69 -5.84 4.04 2.91
C GLN A 69 -4.60 3.29 2.45
N TRP A 70 -3.57 4.01 2.01
CA TRP A 70 -2.39 3.39 1.40
C TRP A 70 -1.26 3.30 2.40
N VAL A 71 -0.80 2.09 2.64
CA VAL A 71 0.32 1.79 3.55
C VAL A 71 1.29 0.84 2.86
N MET A 72 2.48 0.69 3.42
CA MET A 72 3.48 -0.21 2.89
C MET A 72 4.30 -0.82 4.03
N ASN A 73 5.02 -1.87 3.71
CA ASN A 73 5.98 -2.44 4.62
C ASN A 73 7.19 -1.51 4.70
N TYR A 74 7.70 -1.27 5.90
CA TYR A 74 8.87 -0.39 6.09
C TYR A 74 10.08 -0.84 5.25
N GLU A 75 10.26 -2.15 5.08
CA GLU A 75 11.36 -2.70 4.28
C GLU A 75 11.34 -2.24 2.83
N GLU A 76 10.16 -1.87 2.31
CA GLU A 76 10.02 -1.38 0.93
C GLU A 76 10.63 0.01 0.73
N ILE A 77 10.77 0.79 1.80
CA ILE A 77 11.25 2.17 1.72
C ILE A 77 12.57 2.39 2.45
N GLN A 78 13.03 1.42 3.20
CA GLN A 78 14.25 1.55 3.99
C GLN A 78 15.45 1.89 3.10
N GLY A 79 16.14 2.97 3.45
CA GLY A 79 17.32 3.42 2.69
C GLY A 79 17.01 4.22 1.43
N LEU A 80 15.74 4.47 1.11
CA LEU A 80 15.36 5.24 -0.07
C LEU A 80 15.20 6.71 0.25
N SER A 81 15.54 7.58 -0.73
CA SER A 81 15.21 8.99 -0.66
C SER A 81 13.72 9.23 -0.92
N SER A 82 13.22 10.41 -0.57
CA SER A 82 11.83 10.79 -0.86
C SER A 82 11.50 10.69 -2.34
N LYS A 83 12.44 11.07 -3.20
CA LYS A 83 12.28 10.97 -4.65
C LYS A 83 12.15 9.51 -5.09
N GLN A 84 12.97 8.63 -4.52
CA GLN A 84 12.92 7.19 -4.84
C GLN A 84 11.63 6.55 -4.33
N ILE A 85 11.14 6.96 -3.17
CA ILE A 85 9.86 6.48 -2.63
C ILE A 85 8.71 6.92 -3.54
N LYS A 86 8.70 8.19 -3.95
CA LYS A 86 7.71 8.70 -4.90
C LYS A 86 7.68 7.88 -6.18
N ASP A 87 8.83 7.58 -6.74
CA ASP A 87 8.95 6.80 -7.97
C ASP A 87 8.45 5.37 -7.79
N LYS A 88 8.85 4.72 -6.71
CA LYS A 88 8.54 3.32 -6.44
C LYS A 88 7.04 3.06 -6.24
N PHE A 89 6.33 4.01 -5.65
CA PHE A 89 4.90 3.88 -5.37
C PHE A 89 4.03 4.76 -6.27
N ALA A 90 4.64 5.42 -7.25
CA ALA A 90 3.94 6.33 -8.16
C ALA A 90 3.08 7.33 -7.40
N LEU A 91 3.72 8.09 -6.51
CA LEU A 91 3.04 9.09 -5.68
C LEU A 91 2.96 10.43 -6.42
N PRO A 92 1.89 11.21 -6.21
CA PRO A 92 1.77 12.52 -6.86
C PRO A 92 2.77 13.56 -6.35
N TYR A 93 3.30 13.38 -5.13
CA TYR A 93 4.24 14.31 -4.50
C TYR A 93 5.36 13.54 -3.80
N GLU A 94 6.53 14.17 -3.68
CA GLU A 94 7.61 13.62 -2.86
C GLU A 94 7.17 13.64 -1.39
N PRO A 95 7.19 12.49 -0.69
CA PRO A 95 6.80 12.46 0.71
C PRO A 95 7.81 13.20 1.59
N THR A 96 7.32 13.87 2.61
CA THR A 96 8.13 14.60 3.58
C THR A 96 8.12 13.95 4.95
N HIS A 97 7.09 13.15 5.24
CA HIS A 97 6.84 12.57 6.56
C HIS A 97 6.45 11.11 6.45
N ILE A 98 6.59 10.43 7.57
CA ILE A 98 6.24 9.03 7.73
C ILE A 98 5.53 8.84 9.07
N CYS A 99 4.63 7.88 9.14
CA CYS A 99 4.06 7.44 10.41
C CYS A 99 3.97 5.92 10.45
N ASP A 100 3.82 5.39 11.65
CA ASP A 100 3.57 3.97 11.87
C ASP A 100 2.07 3.71 11.87
N VAL A 101 1.69 2.53 11.34
CA VAL A 101 0.30 2.08 11.28
C VAL A 101 0.23 0.69 11.89
N GLU A 102 -0.25 0.60 13.12
CA GLU A 102 -0.31 -0.67 13.84
C GLU A 102 -1.68 -1.30 13.64
N LEU A 103 -1.72 -2.45 12.96
CA LEU A 103 -2.94 -3.19 12.69
C LEU A 103 -2.99 -4.46 13.50
N PRO A 104 -4.10 -4.72 14.21
CA PRO A 104 -4.21 -5.93 15.03
C PRO A 104 -4.40 -7.19 14.19
N ALA A 105 -4.07 -8.33 14.79
CA ALA A 105 -4.42 -9.63 14.24
C ALA A 105 -5.92 -9.66 13.89
N GLY A 106 -6.27 -10.33 12.81
CA GLY A 106 -7.64 -10.40 12.32
C GLY A 106 -8.03 -9.28 11.35
N THR A 107 -7.17 -8.29 11.16
CA THR A 107 -7.42 -7.22 10.20
C THR A 107 -7.26 -7.74 8.77
N GLU A 108 -8.21 -7.42 7.90
CA GLU A 108 -8.10 -7.73 6.48
C GLU A 108 -7.47 -6.57 5.75
N VAL A 109 -6.50 -6.86 4.90
CA VAL A 109 -5.86 -5.88 4.03
C VAL A 109 -5.69 -6.47 2.64
N ARG A 110 -5.62 -5.61 1.64
CA ARG A 110 -5.44 -6.00 0.26
C ARG A 110 -4.08 -5.48 -0.20
N PHE A 111 -3.33 -6.26 -0.98
CA PHE A 111 -2.03 -5.81 -1.47
C PHE A 111 -1.78 -6.19 -2.92
N GLY A 112 -0.92 -5.43 -3.57
CA GLY A 112 -0.49 -5.67 -4.93
C GLY A 112 0.62 -4.74 -5.34
N ILE A 113 1.03 -4.85 -6.60
CA ILE A 113 2.13 -4.07 -7.17
C ILE A 113 1.60 -2.70 -7.60
N ALA A 114 2.29 -1.63 -7.20
CA ALA A 114 1.94 -0.27 -7.61
C ALA A 114 2.10 -0.10 -9.12
N ASN A 115 1.09 0.50 -9.76
CA ASN A 115 1.11 0.75 -11.19
C ASN A 115 1.94 1.98 -11.53
N GLU A 116 2.53 1.99 -12.72
CA GLU A 116 3.17 3.18 -13.26
C GLU A 116 2.13 4.26 -13.53
N VAL A 117 2.42 5.48 -13.11
CA VAL A 117 1.62 6.67 -13.45
C VAL A 117 2.57 7.69 -14.04
N PRO A 118 2.42 8.08 -15.32
CA PRO A 118 3.26 9.10 -15.92
C PRO A 118 3.33 10.36 -15.05
N GLU A 119 4.51 10.93 -14.90
CA GLU A 119 4.79 12.10 -14.06
C GLU A 119 4.81 11.83 -12.54
N TRP A 120 4.25 10.70 -12.09
CA TRP A 120 4.30 10.33 -10.67
C TRP A 120 5.42 9.36 -10.37
N GLY A 121 5.59 8.32 -11.19
CA GLY A 121 6.66 7.35 -11.02
C GLY A 121 6.42 6.05 -11.75
N LEU A 122 7.44 5.20 -11.75
CA LEU A 122 7.42 3.89 -12.43
C LEU A 122 6.61 2.84 -11.66
N GLY A 123 6.39 3.04 -10.38
CA GLY A 123 5.68 2.07 -9.56
C GLY A 123 6.56 0.88 -9.18
N VAL A 124 5.99 -0.31 -9.20
CA VAL A 124 6.53 -1.63 -8.87
C VAL A 124 6.76 -1.91 -7.39
N GLY A 125 6.52 -0.95 -6.51
CA GLY A 125 6.54 -1.20 -5.07
C GLY A 125 5.33 -2.03 -4.64
N LEU A 126 5.48 -2.81 -3.58
CA LEU A 126 4.39 -3.55 -2.99
C LEU A 126 3.61 -2.63 -2.06
N GLN A 127 2.35 -2.38 -2.39
CA GLN A 127 1.51 -1.50 -1.60
C GLN A 127 0.30 -2.22 -1.06
N PHE A 128 -0.18 -1.75 0.09
CA PHE A 128 -1.36 -2.29 0.76
C PHE A 128 -2.44 -1.22 0.81
N ASP A 129 -3.69 -1.63 0.68
CA ASP A 129 -4.80 -0.73 0.95
C ASP A 129 -5.67 -1.28 2.08
N LEU A 130 -6.23 -0.37 2.86
CA LEU A 130 -7.02 -0.69 4.04
C LEU A 130 -8.50 -0.89 3.73
N MET A 131 -8.88 -0.84 2.45
CA MET A 131 -10.25 -1.11 1.99
C MET A 131 -11.33 -0.27 2.68
N GLY A 132 -11.04 1.01 2.91
CA GLY A 132 -11.98 1.92 3.55
C GLY A 132 -12.07 1.80 5.06
N GLN A 133 -11.25 0.98 5.69
CA GLN A 133 -11.23 0.81 7.13
C GLN A 133 -10.45 1.95 7.79
N TYR A 134 -10.96 2.41 8.93
CA TYR A 134 -10.28 3.42 9.74
C TYR A 134 -9.81 2.79 11.03
N PHE A 135 -8.55 3.03 11.37
CA PHE A 135 -7.96 2.54 12.59
C PHE A 135 -7.41 3.71 13.40
N ASN A 136 -7.56 3.66 14.72
CA ASN A 136 -6.88 4.58 15.63
C ASN A 136 -5.42 4.16 15.83
N SER A 137 -4.82 3.65 14.79
CA SER A 137 -3.52 2.98 14.84
C SER A 137 -2.41 3.79 14.19
N PHE A 138 -2.73 4.96 13.67
CA PHE A 138 -1.75 5.87 13.07
C PHE A 138 -1.06 6.67 14.15
N GLY A 139 0.26 6.59 14.21
CA GLY A 139 1.03 7.30 15.23
C GLY A 139 2.49 7.45 14.84
N ASN A 140 3.26 7.99 15.77
CA ASN A 140 4.68 8.22 15.60
C ASN A 140 4.98 9.02 14.31
N PHE A 141 4.23 10.12 14.13
CA PHE A 141 4.40 11.01 12.98
C PHE A 141 5.75 11.71 13.07
N ARG A 142 6.54 11.65 12.00
CA ARG A 142 7.90 12.20 12.00
C ARG A 142 8.36 12.54 10.58
N PRO A 143 9.34 13.43 10.44
CA PRO A 143 9.96 13.68 9.14
C PRO A 143 10.65 12.42 8.60
N LEU A 144 10.67 12.32 7.29
CA LEU A 144 11.48 11.31 6.61
C LEU A 144 12.95 11.64 6.71
#